data_e7381ee0b8af208ae49f002fbd31f9fd
#
_entry.id   e7381ee0b8af208ae49f002fbd31f9fd
#
_cell.length_a   1.000
_cell.length_b   1.000
_cell.length_c   1.000
_cell.angle_alpha   90.00
_cell.angle_beta   90.00
_cell.angle_gamma   90.00
#
_symmetry.space_group_name_H-M   'P 1'
#
loop_
_entity.id
_entity.type
_entity.pdbx_description
1 polymer ?
#
loop_
_entity_poly.entity_id
_entity_poly.type
_entity_poly.pdbx_seq_one_letter_code
_entity_poly.pdbx_strand_id
1 'polypeptide(L)'
;NYHVGGMRYRPGPSAAVQEHIRYAQSKTRIPLLVASNPEMGGAGSCDDGTFVSTHLQAGSHPDKAIARQMGQVAGVETAALGCNWAFAPIVDIHYNWRNTVISTRAFGNTPEIVVERAKEYFDGISESATVCAMKHFPGDGIDERDQHVVTSYNTLGYEEWNRTYGHVYREMIGHGVQSIMIGHIGAPELSRHFRPGLADRDILPATLAKELLQDLLRGELGFNGLILTDASQMIGLTQAMKRKDLVPATIAAGCDMFLFFRNPAEDFQYMLEGYRSGVISGQRLHDALRRILALKASLGLHRKPATELVPLAEKLQLIGSEAHRAVAASIADKTVTLVKDTANNLPITPETHRRIRLYGISGGSDFTRQDPLAYLDTVKAELERAGFDVHLFKTADQREAAGETGVNFMSVISEEATGDYADKYDAAFVFANVKGFAQEAAIRIKWSTPMAAEIPWYVTEVPTVFVSLNQPNHLIDVPMVKTAIHAHAGSREAIRATIEKIMGKSEFQGTFNENVFCDSFDTRL
;
A
#
# COMPACT_ATOMS: atom_id res chain seq x y z
N ASN A 1 10.66 -13.79 -27.44
CA ASN A 1 10.44 -15.10 -28.04
C ASN A 1 9.78 -16.12 -27.08
N TYR A 2 9.38 -15.73 -25.87
CA TYR A 2 8.77 -16.62 -24.87
C TYR A 2 7.24 -16.66 -24.92
N HIS A 3 6.61 -15.85 -25.78
CA HIS A 3 5.15 -15.78 -25.95
C HIS A 3 4.40 -15.60 -24.61
N VAL A 4 4.86 -14.68 -23.77
CA VAL A 4 4.28 -14.42 -22.45
C VAL A 4 2.83 -13.96 -22.54
N GLY A 5 2.01 -14.31 -21.55
CA GLY A 5 0.59 -13.95 -21.49
C GLY A 5 0.34 -12.48 -21.16
N GLY A 6 1.24 -11.86 -20.44
CA GLY A 6 1.15 -10.47 -20.00
C GLY A 6 2.50 -9.90 -19.61
N MET A 7 2.50 -8.64 -19.21
CA MET A 7 3.67 -7.94 -18.69
C MET A 7 3.27 -7.00 -17.55
N ARG A 8 4.23 -6.71 -16.68
CA ARG A 8 4.26 -5.55 -15.82
C ARG A 8 5.57 -4.81 -16.09
N TYR A 9 5.54 -3.52 -16.03
CA TYR A 9 6.69 -2.64 -16.26
C TYR A 9 7.14 -1.98 -14.94
N ARG A 10 8.34 -1.41 -14.93
CA ARG A 10 8.78 -0.53 -13.85
C ARG A 10 8.13 0.85 -14.07
N PRO A 11 7.51 1.46 -13.06
CA PRO A 11 7.03 2.83 -13.16
C PRO A 11 8.13 3.80 -13.59
N GLY A 12 7.74 4.85 -14.25
CA GLY A 12 8.55 5.93 -14.80
C GLY A 12 7.64 7.04 -15.30
N PRO A 13 8.16 8.08 -15.99
CA PRO A 13 7.34 9.11 -16.62
C PRO A 13 6.30 8.52 -17.57
N SER A 14 5.06 8.99 -17.50
CA SER A 14 3.91 8.42 -18.23
C SER A 14 4.15 8.26 -19.74
N ALA A 15 4.79 9.23 -20.37
CA ALA A 15 5.12 9.16 -21.79
C ALA A 15 6.06 8.00 -22.13
N ALA A 16 7.11 7.79 -21.32
CA ALA A 16 8.03 6.67 -21.51
C ALA A 16 7.35 5.31 -21.25
N VAL A 17 6.49 5.24 -20.25
CA VAL A 17 5.70 4.03 -19.94
C VAL A 17 4.78 3.69 -21.10
N GLN A 18 4.02 4.66 -21.63
CA GLN A 18 3.09 4.41 -22.74
C GLN A 18 3.84 3.95 -24.00
N GLU A 19 4.99 4.56 -24.31
CA GLU A 19 5.82 4.17 -25.44
C GLU A 19 6.36 2.73 -25.27
N HIS A 20 6.83 2.39 -24.08
CA HIS A 20 7.29 1.03 -23.75
C HIS A 20 6.18 0.00 -23.93
N ILE A 21 4.96 0.30 -23.47
CA ILE A 21 3.80 -0.57 -23.63
C ILE A 21 3.46 -0.71 -25.13
N ARG A 22 3.46 0.38 -25.89
CA ARG A 22 3.22 0.38 -27.35
C ARG A 22 4.24 -0.50 -28.07
N TYR A 23 5.52 -0.35 -27.74
CA TYR A 23 6.57 -1.19 -28.29
C TYR A 23 6.34 -2.67 -27.96
N ALA A 24 6.03 -3.01 -26.70
CA ALA A 24 5.80 -4.40 -26.28
C ALA A 24 4.60 -5.01 -27.01
N GLN A 25 3.47 -4.28 -27.10
CA GLN A 25 2.28 -4.75 -27.83
C GLN A 25 2.56 -4.98 -29.33
N SER A 26 3.38 -4.12 -29.96
CA SER A 26 3.75 -4.25 -31.38
C SER A 26 4.60 -5.50 -31.68
N LYS A 27 5.23 -6.10 -30.68
CA LYS A 27 6.10 -7.29 -30.82
C LYS A 27 5.36 -8.61 -30.54
N THR A 28 4.07 -8.56 -30.21
CA THR A 28 3.29 -9.73 -29.84
C THR A 28 2.23 -10.06 -30.87
N ARG A 29 2.06 -11.36 -31.16
CA ARG A 29 0.98 -11.84 -32.03
C ARG A 29 -0.36 -11.88 -31.31
N ILE A 30 -0.35 -12.21 -30.01
CA ILE A 30 -1.52 -12.22 -29.13
C ILE A 30 -1.33 -11.05 -28.17
N PRO A 31 -2.26 -10.07 -28.12
CA PRO A 31 -2.11 -8.91 -27.25
C PRO A 31 -1.85 -9.28 -25.80
N LEU A 32 -1.01 -8.48 -25.14
CA LEU A 32 -0.62 -8.69 -23.74
C LEU A 32 -1.70 -8.19 -22.78
N LEU A 33 -1.84 -8.88 -21.65
CA LEU A 33 -2.34 -8.27 -20.43
C LEU A 33 -1.23 -7.37 -19.89
N VAL A 34 -1.51 -6.08 -19.73
CA VAL A 34 -0.53 -5.10 -19.23
C VAL A 34 -0.97 -4.65 -17.86
N ALA A 35 -0.17 -5.02 -16.85
CA ALA A 35 -0.52 -4.79 -15.46
C ALA A 35 0.21 -3.59 -14.85
N SER A 36 -0.48 -2.90 -13.93
CA SER A 36 0.08 -1.90 -13.02
C SER A 36 -0.45 -2.08 -11.59
N ASN A 37 0.09 -1.32 -10.63
CA ASN A 37 -0.36 -1.34 -9.23
C ASN A 37 -1.06 -0.01 -8.86
N PRO A 38 -2.25 0.29 -9.35
CA PRO A 38 -2.91 1.56 -9.10
C PRO A 38 -3.62 1.59 -7.73
N GLU A 39 -2.99 1.06 -6.69
CA GLU A 39 -3.55 0.95 -5.35
C GLU A 39 -3.89 2.31 -4.73
N MET A 40 -3.20 3.37 -5.14
CA MET A 40 -3.34 4.72 -4.58
C MET A 40 -3.83 5.73 -5.63
N GLY A 41 -4.47 5.27 -6.69
CA GLY A 41 -4.76 6.07 -7.88
C GLY A 41 -3.70 5.85 -8.98
N GLY A 42 -3.47 6.85 -9.83
CA GLY A 42 -2.50 6.75 -10.93
C GLY A 42 -1.04 6.67 -10.50
N ALA A 43 -0.70 7.17 -9.31
CA ALA A 43 0.66 7.17 -8.76
C ALA A 43 1.33 5.79 -8.68
N GLY A 44 0.54 4.70 -8.58
CA GLY A 44 1.06 3.33 -8.64
C GLY A 44 1.35 2.82 -10.05
N SER A 45 1.02 3.60 -11.08
CA SER A 45 1.17 3.23 -12.49
C SER A 45 2.28 4.02 -13.20
N CYS A 46 2.51 5.28 -12.84
CA CYS A 46 3.59 6.13 -13.37
C CYS A 46 3.98 7.20 -12.34
N ASP A 47 5.15 7.83 -12.56
CA ASP A 47 5.72 8.79 -11.62
C ASP A 47 4.93 10.10 -11.53
N ASP A 48 4.27 10.50 -12.60
CA ASP A 48 3.44 11.70 -12.74
C ASP A 48 1.93 11.42 -12.54
N GLY A 49 1.58 10.19 -12.11
CA GLY A 49 0.23 9.81 -11.77
C GLY A 49 -0.29 10.46 -10.49
N THR A 50 -1.61 10.64 -10.40
CA THR A 50 -2.25 11.24 -9.23
C THR A 50 -2.22 10.27 -8.04
N PHE A 51 -1.62 10.70 -6.93
CA PHE A 51 -1.88 10.08 -5.62
C PHE A 51 -3.25 10.57 -5.13
N VAL A 52 -4.21 9.67 -5.03
CA VAL A 52 -5.59 10.01 -4.61
C VAL A 52 -5.78 9.71 -3.12
N SER A 53 -5.47 8.48 -2.72
CA SER A 53 -5.74 7.99 -1.37
C SER A 53 -5.02 6.66 -1.14
N THR A 54 -4.66 6.34 0.09
CA THR A 54 -4.40 4.95 0.49
C THR A 54 -5.72 4.22 0.72
N HIS A 55 -5.70 2.88 0.78
CA HIS A 55 -6.91 2.11 1.13
C HIS A 55 -7.39 2.47 2.54
N LEU A 56 -6.47 2.57 3.52
CA LEU A 56 -6.80 2.96 4.89
C LEU A 56 -7.45 4.35 4.94
N GLN A 57 -6.94 5.29 4.17
CA GLN A 57 -7.52 6.62 4.03
C GLN A 57 -8.95 6.55 3.48
N ALA A 58 -9.18 5.78 2.41
CA ALA A 58 -10.52 5.61 1.85
C ALA A 58 -11.48 4.90 2.82
N GLY A 59 -10.95 4.08 3.72
CA GLY A 59 -11.72 3.42 4.78
C GLY A 59 -11.97 4.27 6.02
N SER A 60 -11.27 5.40 6.20
CA SER A 60 -11.36 6.25 7.39
C SER A 60 -12.53 7.25 7.37
N HIS A 61 -13.41 7.17 6.39
CA HIS A 61 -14.58 8.05 6.31
C HIS A 61 -15.83 7.24 5.95
N PRO A 62 -17.01 7.55 6.51
CA PRO A 62 -18.25 6.80 6.22
C PRO A 62 -18.71 6.90 4.76
N ASP A 63 -18.32 7.95 4.02
CA ASP A 63 -18.64 8.11 2.60
C ASP A 63 -17.87 7.11 1.72
N LYS A 64 -18.53 6.02 1.34
CA LYS A 64 -17.97 4.98 0.50
C LYS A 64 -17.63 5.45 -0.93
N ALA A 65 -18.21 6.56 -1.38
CA ALA A 65 -17.90 7.15 -2.68
C ALA A 65 -16.41 7.55 -2.81
N ILE A 66 -15.70 7.74 -1.69
CA ILE A 66 -14.26 7.98 -1.69
C ILE A 66 -13.51 6.82 -2.36
N ALA A 67 -13.81 5.58 -2.02
CA ALA A 67 -13.19 4.42 -2.64
C ALA A 67 -13.54 4.31 -4.13
N ARG A 68 -14.78 4.67 -4.52
CA ARG A 68 -15.19 4.71 -5.93
C ARG A 68 -14.42 5.77 -6.73
N GLN A 69 -14.30 6.98 -6.20
CA GLN A 69 -13.52 8.06 -6.83
C GLN A 69 -12.04 7.68 -6.99
N MET A 70 -11.47 7.03 -5.97
CA MET A 70 -10.12 6.49 -6.04
C MET A 70 -9.97 5.49 -7.19
N GLY A 71 -10.92 4.55 -7.33
CA GLY A 71 -10.97 3.58 -8.44
C GLY A 71 -11.15 4.24 -9.80
N GLN A 72 -12.00 5.26 -9.91
CA GLN A 72 -12.22 6.02 -11.16
C GLN A 72 -10.94 6.69 -11.66
N VAL A 73 -10.24 7.43 -10.78
CA VAL A 73 -8.96 8.06 -11.13
C VAL A 73 -7.91 7.01 -11.49
N ALA A 74 -7.81 5.94 -10.70
CA ALA A 74 -6.92 4.81 -10.96
C ALA A 74 -7.18 4.20 -12.35
N GLY A 75 -8.44 3.96 -12.70
CA GLY A 75 -8.85 3.39 -13.98
C GLY A 75 -8.54 4.30 -15.16
N VAL A 76 -8.89 5.59 -15.07
CA VAL A 76 -8.66 6.56 -16.15
C VAL A 76 -7.16 6.72 -16.45
N GLU A 77 -6.33 6.92 -15.41
CA GLU A 77 -4.90 7.14 -15.61
C GLU A 77 -4.17 5.85 -16.05
N THR A 78 -4.56 4.70 -15.49
CA THR A 78 -4.03 3.39 -15.89
C THR A 78 -4.37 3.08 -17.36
N ALA A 79 -5.62 3.29 -17.78
CA ALA A 79 -6.04 3.10 -19.16
C ALA A 79 -5.34 4.07 -20.13
N ALA A 80 -5.08 5.32 -19.72
CA ALA A 80 -4.35 6.30 -20.53
C ALA A 80 -2.93 5.86 -20.87
N LEU A 81 -2.29 5.06 -20.02
CA LEU A 81 -0.98 4.45 -20.29
C LEU A 81 -1.06 3.28 -21.27
N GLY A 82 -2.23 2.68 -21.47
CA GLY A 82 -2.41 1.44 -22.22
C GLY A 82 -2.37 0.18 -21.35
N CYS A 83 -2.45 0.32 -20.02
CA CYS A 83 -2.66 -0.81 -19.12
C CYS A 83 -4.13 -1.25 -19.18
N ASN A 84 -4.35 -2.53 -18.94
CA ASN A 84 -5.69 -3.14 -18.99
C ASN A 84 -5.92 -4.09 -17.81
N TRP A 85 -4.97 -4.18 -16.87
CA TRP A 85 -5.02 -5.05 -15.71
C TRP A 85 -4.47 -4.34 -14.48
N ALA A 86 -5.27 -4.22 -13.43
CA ALA A 86 -4.89 -3.62 -12.15
C ALA A 86 -4.61 -4.72 -11.12
N PHE A 87 -3.45 -4.68 -10.47
CA PHE A 87 -3.16 -5.49 -9.29
C PHE A 87 -3.71 -4.80 -8.04
N ALA A 88 -5.02 -4.65 -8.03
CA ALA A 88 -5.87 -4.02 -7.02
C ALA A 88 -7.32 -4.51 -7.20
N PRO A 89 -8.23 -4.31 -6.21
CA PRO A 89 -7.96 -3.77 -4.88
C PRO A 89 -7.25 -4.76 -3.96
N ILE A 90 -6.71 -4.24 -2.85
CA ILE A 90 -6.27 -5.06 -1.73
C ILE A 90 -7.49 -5.35 -0.86
N VAL A 91 -7.70 -6.64 -0.57
CA VAL A 91 -8.84 -7.15 0.22
C VAL A 91 -8.40 -7.82 1.52
N ASP A 92 -7.16 -7.59 1.90
CA ASP A 92 -6.61 -8.01 3.18
C ASP A 92 -7.23 -7.19 4.32
N ILE A 93 -7.18 -7.74 5.55
CA ILE A 93 -7.77 -7.14 6.72
C ILE A 93 -6.65 -6.76 7.72
N HIS A 94 -6.61 -5.51 8.15
CA HIS A 94 -5.58 -5.02 9.07
C HIS A 94 -5.88 -5.43 10.51
N TYR A 95 -5.73 -6.73 10.84
CA TYR A 95 -5.93 -7.24 12.19
C TYR A 95 -4.77 -6.91 13.13
N ASN A 96 -3.53 -6.99 12.63
CA ASN A 96 -2.33 -6.80 13.44
C ASN A 96 -1.64 -5.47 13.10
N TRP A 97 -1.64 -4.54 14.03
CA TRP A 97 -1.00 -3.23 13.83
C TRP A 97 0.51 -3.32 13.53
N ARG A 98 1.17 -4.44 13.90
CA ARG A 98 2.59 -4.68 13.61
C ARG A 98 2.84 -5.14 12.18
N ASN A 99 1.81 -5.53 11.44
CA ASN A 99 1.99 -5.96 10.04
C ASN A 99 2.51 -4.81 9.20
N THR A 100 3.66 -5.02 8.56
CA THR A 100 4.39 -3.97 7.81
C THR A 100 3.92 -3.80 6.38
N VAL A 101 3.15 -4.77 5.85
CA VAL A 101 2.74 -4.83 4.43
C VAL A 101 1.35 -4.27 4.22
N ILE A 102 0.42 -4.59 5.12
CA ILE A 102 -1.01 -4.34 4.91
C ILE A 102 -1.43 -3.00 5.50
N SER A 103 -0.99 -2.63 6.68
CA SER A 103 -1.22 -1.37 7.39
C SER A 103 -2.04 -0.29 6.62
N THR A 104 -1.40 0.60 5.87
CA THR A 104 -2.08 1.64 5.07
C THR A 104 -2.74 1.11 3.80
N ARG A 105 -2.48 -0.15 3.43
CA ARG A 105 -2.98 -0.79 2.21
C ARG A 105 -4.29 -1.55 2.41
N ALA A 106 -4.75 -1.82 3.64
CA ALA A 106 -6.08 -2.36 3.91
C ALA A 106 -7.11 -1.24 4.08
N PHE A 107 -8.33 -1.42 3.62
CA PHE A 107 -9.43 -0.47 3.84
C PHE A 107 -9.82 -0.32 5.31
N GLY A 108 -9.51 -1.32 6.13
CA GLY A 108 -9.79 -1.31 7.56
C GLY A 108 -9.45 -2.63 8.24
N ASN A 109 -9.95 -2.78 9.45
CA ASN A 109 -9.71 -3.92 10.32
C ASN A 109 -10.92 -4.84 10.52
N THR A 110 -11.99 -4.66 9.72
CA THR A 110 -13.16 -5.55 9.72
C THR A 110 -13.50 -6.01 8.30
N PRO A 111 -14.06 -7.22 8.14
CA PRO A 111 -14.47 -7.74 6.81
C PRO A 111 -15.48 -6.84 6.10
N GLU A 112 -16.40 -6.24 6.84
CA GLU A 112 -17.51 -5.45 6.32
C GLU A 112 -17.00 -4.19 5.62
N ILE A 113 -16.09 -3.44 6.26
CA ILE A 113 -15.52 -2.23 5.66
C ILE A 113 -14.67 -2.56 4.45
N VAL A 114 -13.92 -3.68 4.50
CA VAL A 114 -13.11 -4.14 3.37
C VAL A 114 -14.00 -4.49 2.19
N VAL A 115 -15.07 -5.26 2.38
CA VAL A 115 -16.04 -5.62 1.32
C VAL A 115 -16.66 -4.37 0.71
N GLU A 116 -17.19 -3.48 1.54
CA GLU A 116 -17.87 -2.29 1.05
C GLU A 116 -16.96 -1.40 0.21
N ARG A 117 -15.77 -1.10 0.71
CA ARG A 117 -14.82 -0.22 0.01
C ARG A 117 -14.17 -0.87 -1.20
N ALA A 118 -13.87 -2.19 -1.12
CA ALA A 118 -13.31 -2.92 -2.25
C ALA A 118 -14.29 -3.01 -3.43
N LYS A 119 -15.59 -3.20 -3.18
CA LYS A 119 -16.62 -3.16 -4.22
C LYS A 119 -16.69 -1.80 -4.90
N GLU A 120 -16.72 -0.71 -4.14
CA GLU A 120 -16.77 0.64 -4.70
C GLU A 120 -15.50 0.97 -5.51
N TYR A 121 -14.32 0.57 -5.03
CA TYR A 121 -13.08 0.72 -5.79
C TYR A 121 -13.13 -0.08 -7.10
N PHE A 122 -13.57 -1.34 -7.02
CA PHE A 122 -13.72 -2.22 -8.18
C PHE A 122 -14.68 -1.63 -9.22
N ASP A 123 -15.82 -1.11 -8.79
CA ASP A 123 -16.79 -0.47 -9.67
C ASP A 123 -16.19 0.76 -10.34
N GLY A 124 -15.49 1.61 -9.58
CA GLY A 124 -14.85 2.81 -10.10
C GLY A 124 -13.80 2.51 -11.18
N ILE A 125 -12.89 1.58 -10.91
CA ILE A 125 -11.83 1.25 -11.88
C ILE A 125 -12.37 0.52 -13.11
N SER A 126 -13.43 -0.26 -12.95
CA SER A 126 -14.05 -1.02 -14.05
C SER A 126 -14.74 -0.14 -15.09
N GLU A 127 -15.09 1.11 -14.75
CA GLU A 127 -15.61 2.11 -15.70
C GLU A 127 -14.63 2.40 -16.86
N SER A 128 -13.34 2.16 -16.63
CA SER A 128 -12.26 2.36 -17.63
C SER A 128 -11.86 1.07 -18.37
N ALA A 129 -12.69 0.04 -18.37
CA ALA A 129 -12.41 -1.26 -18.99
C ALA A 129 -11.10 -1.91 -18.53
N THR A 130 -10.69 -1.66 -17.29
CA THR A 130 -9.53 -2.27 -16.63
C THR A 130 -10.01 -3.41 -15.73
N VAL A 131 -9.49 -4.62 -15.92
CA VAL A 131 -9.80 -5.76 -15.07
C VAL A 131 -8.96 -5.72 -13.79
N CYS A 132 -9.54 -6.21 -12.70
CA CYS A 132 -8.91 -6.23 -11.38
C CYS A 132 -8.32 -7.61 -11.04
N ALA A 133 -7.19 -7.60 -10.35
CA ALA A 133 -6.66 -8.73 -9.60
C ALA A 133 -6.68 -8.39 -8.11
N MET A 134 -7.72 -8.80 -7.39
CA MET A 134 -7.76 -8.63 -5.94
C MET A 134 -6.69 -9.47 -5.26
N LYS A 135 -6.19 -9.04 -4.08
CA LYS A 135 -5.04 -9.64 -3.41
C LYS A 135 -5.05 -9.41 -1.92
N HIS A 136 -4.36 -10.26 -1.13
CA HIS A 136 -3.52 -11.41 -1.46
C HIS A 136 -4.14 -12.70 -0.87
N PHE A 137 -4.70 -13.57 -1.68
CA PHE A 137 -5.29 -14.82 -1.18
C PHE A 137 -4.23 -15.71 -0.50
N PRO A 138 -4.49 -16.35 0.66
CA PRO A 138 -5.76 -16.48 1.37
C PRO A 138 -6.05 -15.35 2.39
N GLY A 139 -5.33 -14.26 2.38
CA GLY A 139 -5.48 -13.09 3.26
C GLY A 139 -4.27 -12.82 4.13
N ASP A 140 -3.73 -11.60 4.02
CA ASP A 140 -2.66 -11.06 4.84
C ASP A 140 -3.21 -10.17 5.96
N GLY A 141 -2.35 -9.72 6.90
CA GLY A 141 -2.69 -8.80 7.97
C GLY A 141 -2.82 -9.44 9.36
N ILE A 142 -2.65 -10.76 9.50
CA ILE A 142 -2.61 -11.50 10.78
C ILE A 142 -1.18 -11.52 11.34
N ASP A 143 -0.23 -11.98 10.52
CA ASP A 143 1.18 -12.07 10.89
C ASP A 143 1.82 -10.69 10.86
N GLU A 144 2.75 -10.40 11.75
CA GLU A 144 3.56 -9.17 11.70
C GLU A 144 4.61 -9.22 10.59
N ARG A 145 4.97 -10.41 10.12
CA ARG A 145 6.04 -10.64 9.14
C ARG A 145 5.59 -10.37 7.72
N ASP A 146 6.54 -9.85 6.95
CA ASP A 146 6.37 -9.51 5.54
C ASP A 146 6.74 -10.69 4.64
N GLN A 147 5.81 -11.13 3.79
CA GLN A 147 6.02 -12.20 2.81
C GLN A 147 7.11 -11.89 1.76
N HIS A 148 7.56 -10.62 1.63
CA HIS A 148 8.70 -10.29 0.78
C HIS A 148 10.04 -10.79 1.35
N VAL A 149 10.16 -10.84 2.68
CA VAL A 149 11.43 -11.18 3.38
C VAL A 149 11.40 -12.53 4.11
N VAL A 150 10.21 -13.09 4.36
CA VAL A 150 10.02 -14.40 5.00
C VAL A 150 8.61 -14.92 4.69
N THR A 151 8.31 -16.20 4.89
CA THR A 151 6.91 -16.67 4.79
C THR A 151 6.11 -16.08 5.95
N SER A 152 5.00 -15.39 5.62
CA SER A 152 3.98 -15.00 6.59
C SER A 152 2.90 -16.08 6.72
N TYR A 153 2.12 -16.04 7.78
CA TYR A 153 1.10 -17.04 8.03
C TYR A 153 -0.26 -16.44 8.40
N ASN A 154 -1.31 -16.93 7.77
CA ASN A 154 -2.66 -16.75 8.24
C ASN A 154 -3.01 -17.98 9.11
N THR A 155 -3.06 -17.77 10.42
CA THR A 155 -3.22 -18.84 11.41
C THR A 155 -4.67 -19.06 11.85
N LEU A 156 -5.63 -18.40 11.18
CA LEU A 156 -7.04 -18.57 11.52
C LEU A 156 -7.52 -20.00 11.23
N GLY A 157 -8.32 -20.54 12.14
CA GLY A 157 -9.08 -21.75 11.89
C GLY A 157 -10.09 -21.56 10.76
N TYR A 158 -10.52 -22.66 10.12
CA TYR A 158 -11.42 -22.61 8.96
C TYR A 158 -12.70 -21.78 9.22
N GLU A 159 -13.37 -21.99 10.35
CA GLU A 159 -14.62 -21.29 10.67
C GLU A 159 -14.43 -19.77 10.82
N GLU A 160 -13.34 -19.37 11.46
CA GLU A 160 -13.02 -17.96 11.64
C GLU A 160 -12.57 -17.31 10.31
N TRP A 161 -11.71 -17.99 9.58
CA TRP A 161 -11.31 -17.56 8.25
C TRP A 161 -12.53 -17.41 7.33
N ASN A 162 -13.45 -18.36 7.40
CA ASN A 162 -14.65 -18.37 6.57
C ASN A 162 -15.60 -17.20 6.86
N ARG A 163 -15.69 -16.78 8.13
CA ARG A 163 -16.47 -15.59 8.53
C ARG A 163 -15.78 -14.26 8.18
N THR A 164 -14.47 -14.27 8.05
CA THR A 164 -13.66 -13.06 7.82
C THR A 164 -13.18 -12.97 6.36
N TYR A 165 -12.00 -13.46 6.05
CA TYR A 165 -11.45 -13.46 4.69
C TYR A 165 -12.33 -14.22 3.69
N GLY A 166 -12.85 -15.37 4.08
CA GLY A 166 -13.78 -16.16 3.26
C GLY A 166 -15.04 -15.39 2.88
N HIS A 167 -15.59 -14.59 3.80
CA HIS A 167 -16.67 -13.67 3.50
C HIS A 167 -16.24 -12.64 2.45
N VAL A 168 -15.09 -11.98 2.64
CA VAL A 168 -14.58 -10.98 1.68
C VAL A 168 -14.40 -11.58 0.28
N TYR A 169 -13.79 -12.77 0.19
CA TYR A 169 -13.59 -13.43 -1.12
C TYR A 169 -14.90 -13.81 -1.78
N ARG A 170 -15.89 -14.37 -1.05
CA ARG A 170 -17.20 -14.70 -1.61
C ARG A 170 -17.91 -13.46 -2.15
N GLU A 171 -17.92 -12.39 -1.38
CA GLU A 171 -18.55 -11.13 -1.77
C GLU A 171 -17.92 -10.51 -3.03
N MET A 172 -16.60 -10.53 -3.12
CA MET A 172 -15.89 -10.00 -4.30
C MET A 172 -15.99 -10.93 -5.52
N ILE A 173 -15.99 -12.24 -5.34
CA ILE A 173 -16.23 -13.22 -6.41
C ILE A 173 -17.65 -13.06 -6.94
N GLY A 174 -18.64 -12.96 -6.05
CA GLY A 174 -20.04 -12.71 -6.40
C GLY A 174 -20.25 -11.36 -7.08
N HIS A 175 -19.43 -10.36 -6.77
CA HIS A 175 -19.45 -9.04 -7.40
C HIS A 175 -18.80 -9.01 -8.79
N GLY A 176 -18.09 -10.09 -9.17
CA GLY A 176 -17.60 -10.27 -10.54
C GLY A 176 -16.11 -9.99 -10.75
N VAL A 177 -15.26 -10.08 -9.70
CA VAL A 177 -13.82 -9.95 -9.86
C VAL A 177 -13.28 -11.00 -10.83
N GLN A 178 -12.39 -10.60 -11.76
CA GLN A 178 -11.95 -11.45 -12.86
C GLN A 178 -10.64 -12.18 -12.60
N SER A 179 -9.81 -11.69 -11.68
CA SER A 179 -8.55 -12.35 -11.33
C SER A 179 -8.20 -12.18 -9.84
N ILE A 180 -7.40 -13.12 -9.33
CA ILE A 180 -6.95 -13.16 -7.94
C ILE A 180 -5.44 -13.40 -7.91
N MET A 181 -4.72 -12.57 -7.18
CA MET A 181 -3.30 -12.78 -6.88
C MET A 181 -3.15 -13.56 -5.58
N ILE A 182 -2.34 -14.61 -5.65
CA ILE A 182 -2.07 -15.49 -4.52
C ILE A 182 -0.82 -15.02 -3.80
N GLY A 183 -0.97 -14.71 -2.51
CA GLY A 183 0.15 -14.37 -1.64
C GLY A 183 1.02 -15.59 -1.30
N HIS A 184 2.27 -15.33 -0.93
CA HIS A 184 3.18 -16.38 -0.44
C HIS A 184 2.98 -16.57 1.06
N ILE A 185 1.73 -16.88 1.43
CA ILE A 185 1.23 -16.95 2.80
C ILE A 185 0.90 -18.39 3.11
N GLY A 186 1.47 -18.93 4.19
CA GLY A 186 1.08 -20.24 4.71
C GLY A 186 -0.25 -20.13 5.48
N ALA A 187 -1.12 -21.12 5.32
CA ALA A 187 -2.38 -21.17 6.07
C ALA A 187 -2.57 -22.57 6.67
N PRO A 188 -1.89 -22.88 7.79
CA PRO A 188 -1.78 -24.23 8.30
C PRO A 188 -3.14 -24.86 8.65
N GLU A 189 -4.01 -24.12 9.31
CA GLU A 189 -5.30 -24.64 9.73
C GLU A 189 -6.26 -24.86 8.54
N LEU A 190 -6.21 -23.99 7.52
CA LEU A 190 -6.94 -24.18 6.28
C LEU A 190 -6.40 -25.39 5.50
N SER A 191 -5.09 -25.49 5.34
CA SER A 191 -4.47 -26.64 4.67
C SER A 191 -4.86 -27.96 5.32
N ARG A 192 -4.85 -28.04 6.66
CA ARG A 192 -5.28 -29.23 7.39
C ARG A 192 -6.77 -29.53 7.31
N HIS A 193 -7.60 -28.49 7.19
CA HIS A 193 -9.04 -28.68 6.99
C HIS A 193 -9.33 -29.45 5.70
N PHE A 194 -8.70 -29.08 4.59
CA PHE A 194 -8.86 -29.75 3.31
C PHE A 194 -7.98 -31.00 3.14
N ARG A 195 -6.92 -31.11 3.96
CA ARG A 195 -5.94 -32.19 3.89
C ARG A 195 -5.55 -32.67 5.30
N PRO A 196 -6.47 -33.42 5.97
CA PRO A 196 -6.24 -33.91 7.33
C PRO A 196 -4.93 -34.70 7.45
N GLY A 197 -4.18 -34.48 8.53
CA GLY A 197 -2.93 -35.19 8.81
C GLY A 197 -1.68 -34.54 8.18
N LEU A 198 -1.81 -33.39 7.51
CA LEU A 198 -0.67 -32.66 7.00
C LEU A 198 0.27 -32.21 8.15
N ALA A 199 1.53 -32.62 8.09
CA ALA A 199 2.53 -32.24 9.11
C ALA A 199 2.98 -30.78 8.93
N ASP A 200 3.44 -30.14 10.01
CA ASP A 200 3.89 -28.73 9.97
C ASP A 200 4.92 -28.45 8.90
N ARG A 201 5.89 -29.37 8.72
CA ARG A 201 6.96 -29.25 7.71
C ARG A 201 6.46 -29.31 6.26
N ASP A 202 5.24 -29.80 6.04
CA ASP A 202 4.64 -29.97 4.72
C ASP A 202 3.66 -28.84 4.40
N ILE A 203 3.47 -27.89 5.32
CA ILE A 203 2.69 -26.67 5.07
C ILE A 203 3.44 -25.77 4.09
N LEU A 204 2.87 -25.59 2.92
CA LEU A 204 3.43 -24.73 1.86
C LEU A 204 2.70 -23.37 1.82
N PRO A 205 3.36 -22.31 1.30
CA PRO A 205 2.65 -21.08 1.00
C PRO A 205 1.54 -21.34 -0.04
N ALA A 206 0.47 -20.57 0.04
CA ALA A 206 -0.75 -20.78 -0.77
C ALA A 206 -0.47 -20.91 -2.27
N THR A 207 0.53 -20.21 -2.79
CA THR A 207 0.99 -20.31 -4.18
C THR A 207 1.40 -21.74 -4.60
N LEU A 208 1.76 -22.58 -3.65
CA LEU A 208 2.18 -23.98 -3.84
C LEU A 208 1.19 -24.98 -3.23
N ALA A 209 0.20 -24.52 -2.48
CA ALA A 209 -0.76 -25.33 -1.74
C ALA A 209 -1.97 -25.69 -2.63
N LYS A 210 -1.96 -26.90 -3.20
CA LYS A 210 -3.02 -27.35 -4.09
C LYS A 210 -4.40 -27.34 -3.41
N GLU A 211 -4.47 -27.73 -2.14
CA GLU A 211 -5.69 -27.75 -1.34
C GLU A 211 -6.30 -26.36 -1.19
N LEU A 212 -5.47 -25.31 -1.07
CA LEU A 212 -5.97 -23.95 -0.99
C LEU A 212 -6.43 -23.40 -2.36
N LEU A 213 -5.74 -23.79 -3.45
CA LEU A 213 -6.06 -23.29 -4.78
C LEU A 213 -7.18 -24.07 -5.46
N GLN A 214 -7.22 -25.41 -5.31
CA GLN A 214 -8.19 -26.25 -5.98
C GLN A 214 -9.41 -26.56 -5.11
N ASP A 215 -9.21 -26.94 -3.85
CA ASP A 215 -10.32 -27.38 -3.01
C ASP A 215 -11.05 -26.16 -2.40
N LEU A 216 -10.32 -25.19 -1.85
CA LEU A 216 -10.91 -23.97 -1.30
C LEU A 216 -11.29 -22.95 -2.38
N LEU A 217 -10.32 -22.41 -3.14
CA LEU A 217 -10.58 -21.26 -4.02
C LEU A 217 -11.42 -21.65 -5.25
N ARG A 218 -11.07 -22.76 -5.94
CA ARG A 218 -11.83 -23.24 -7.11
C ARG A 218 -13.08 -23.99 -6.71
N GLY A 219 -12.96 -24.89 -5.72
CA GLY A 219 -14.05 -25.80 -5.31
C GLY A 219 -15.09 -25.07 -4.49
N GLU A 220 -14.75 -24.69 -3.25
CA GLU A 220 -15.72 -24.15 -2.30
C GLU A 220 -16.15 -22.71 -2.61
N LEU A 221 -15.18 -21.81 -2.90
CA LEU A 221 -15.51 -20.42 -3.27
C LEU A 221 -15.98 -20.28 -4.72
N GLY A 222 -15.86 -21.32 -5.54
CA GLY A 222 -16.36 -21.34 -6.92
C GLY A 222 -15.66 -20.38 -7.89
N PHE A 223 -14.46 -19.88 -7.57
CA PHE A 223 -13.76 -18.91 -8.41
C PHE A 223 -13.27 -19.55 -9.70
N ASN A 224 -13.80 -19.11 -10.85
CA ASN A 224 -13.40 -19.59 -12.17
C ASN A 224 -12.59 -18.58 -13.02
N GLY A 225 -12.25 -17.42 -12.46
CA GLY A 225 -11.39 -16.42 -13.10
C GLY A 225 -9.91 -16.81 -13.12
N LEU A 226 -9.06 -15.88 -13.54
CA LEU A 226 -7.61 -16.06 -13.63
C LEU A 226 -6.95 -16.01 -12.24
N ILE A 227 -6.12 -17.00 -11.94
CA ILE A 227 -5.27 -17.02 -10.75
C ILE A 227 -3.83 -16.73 -11.16
N LEU A 228 -3.19 -15.72 -10.51
CA LEU A 228 -1.77 -15.44 -10.71
C LEU A 228 -1.02 -15.53 -9.39
N THR A 229 0.28 -15.86 -9.47
CA THR A 229 1.16 -15.78 -8.28
C THR A 229 1.45 -14.34 -7.92
N ASP A 230 1.82 -14.06 -6.69
CA ASP A 230 2.60 -12.87 -6.37
C ASP A 230 4.04 -13.01 -6.90
N ALA A 231 4.89 -12.00 -6.69
CA ALA A 231 6.24 -11.93 -7.27
C ALA A 231 7.12 -13.11 -6.83
N SER A 232 7.56 -13.89 -7.79
CA SER A 232 8.29 -15.15 -7.54
C SER A 232 9.70 -14.99 -6.96
N GLN A 233 10.19 -13.74 -6.85
CA GLN A 233 11.46 -13.43 -6.20
C GLN A 233 11.34 -13.28 -4.69
N MET A 234 10.12 -13.12 -4.16
CA MET A 234 9.87 -12.95 -2.73
C MET A 234 10.31 -14.17 -1.94
N ILE A 235 10.92 -13.92 -0.78
CA ILE A 235 11.47 -14.99 0.06
C ILE A 235 10.37 -15.91 0.59
N GLY A 236 9.19 -15.39 0.86
CA GLY A 236 8.02 -16.20 1.24
C GLY A 236 7.73 -17.36 0.30
N LEU A 237 8.12 -17.25 -0.98
CA LEU A 237 8.04 -18.34 -1.95
C LEU A 237 9.37 -19.08 -2.11
N THR A 238 10.47 -18.34 -2.29
CA THR A 238 11.76 -18.94 -2.74
C THR A 238 12.40 -19.85 -1.70
N GLN A 239 12.08 -19.69 -0.43
CA GLN A 239 12.58 -20.57 0.64
C GLN A 239 11.87 -21.93 0.69
N ALA A 240 10.73 -22.12 -0.01
CA ALA A 240 9.96 -23.35 0.08
C ALA A 240 10.63 -24.53 -0.62
N MET A 241 11.28 -24.29 -1.76
CA MET A 241 11.96 -25.34 -2.52
C MET A 241 12.92 -24.77 -3.58
N LYS A 242 13.71 -25.62 -4.21
CA LYS A 242 14.62 -25.21 -5.28
C LYS A 242 13.85 -24.60 -6.46
N ARG A 243 14.36 -23.53 -7.07
CA ARG A 243 13.67 -22.79 -8.13
C ARG A 243 13.24 -23.65 -9.31
N LYS A 244 14.06 -24.63 -9.73
CA LYS A 244 13.73 -25.55 -10.82
C LYS A 244 12.47 -26.36 -10.56
N ASP A 245 12.21 -26.69 -9.28
CA ASP A 245 11.04 -27.45 -8.85
C ASP A 245 9.86 -26.48 -8.54
N LEU A 246 10.17 -25.32 -7.98
CA LEU A 246 9.23 -24.27 -7.58
C LEU A 246 8.44 -23.70 -8.77
N VAL A 247 9.14 -23.33 -9.84
CA VAL A 247 8.54 -22.66 -11.01
C VAL A 247 7.39 -23.50 -11.61
N PRO A 248 7.58 -24.78 -11.99
CA PRO A 248 6.48 -25.59 -12.48
C PRO A 248 5.45 -25.95 -11.39
N ALA A 249 5.87 -26.07 -10.12
CA ALA A 249 4.95 -26.42 -9.02
C ALA A 249 3.85 -25.37 -8.81
N THR A 250 4.12 -24.08 -9.04
CA THR A 250 3.11 -23.02 -8.92
C THR A 250 1.93 -23.25 -9.88
N ILE A 251 2.24 -23.62 -11.13
CA ILE A 251 1.20 -23.91 -12.14
C ILE A 251 0.51 -25.25 -11.82
N ALA A 252 1.28 -26.25 -11.40
CA ALA A 252 0.74 -27.55 -11.03
C ALA A 252 -0.21 -27.46 -9.82
N ALA A 253 0.08 -26.57 -8.84
CA ALA A 253 -0.78 -26.33 -7.69
C ALA A 253 -2.11 -25.66 -8.08
N GLY A 254 -2.13 -24.81 -9.12
CA GLY A 254 -3.40 -24.21 -9.57
C GLY A 254 -3.31 -22.77 -10.07
N CYS A 255 -2.15 -22.12 -10.01
CA CYS A 255 -1.99 -20.80 -10.63
C CYS A 255 -2.03 -20.91 -12.16
N ASP A 256 -2.63 -19.94 -12.83
CA ASP A 256 -2.72 -19.87 -14.28
C ASP A 256 -1.60 -19.04 -14.90
N MET A 257 -1.06 -18.07 -14.15
CA MET A 257 0.07 -17.23 -14.56
C MET A 257 1.10 -17.13 -13.46
N PHE A 258 2.36 -17.06 -13.89
CA PHE A 258 3.54 -16.94 -13.02
C PHE A 258 4.11 -15.51 -13.12
N LEU A 259 4.28 -14.84 -12.00
CA LEU A 259 4.76 -13.46 -11.87
C LEU A 259 5.97 -13.45 -10.93
N PHE A 260 7.09 -12.93 -11.21
CA PHE A 260 7.86 -12.49 -12.36
C PHE A 260 8.95 -13.52 -12.67
N PHE A 261 9.64 -13.40 -13.80
CA PHE A 261 10.87 -14.15 -14.01
C PHE A 261 12.00 -13.61 -13.13
N ARG A 262 12.80 -14.51 -12.55
CA ARG A 262 14.11 -14.15 -11.99
C ARG A 262 15.15 -14.06 -13.11
N ASN A 263 15.18 -15.07 -13.96
CA ASN A 263 15.86 -15.09 -15.24
C ASN A 263 14.90 -15.67 -16.29
N PRO A 264 14.55 -14.92 -17.36
CA PRO A 264 13.54 -15.36 -18.31
C PRO A 264 13.88 -16.68 -19.02
N ALA A 265 15.15 -16.90 -19.37
CA ALA A 265 15.56 -18.12 -20.07
C ALA A 265 15.53 -19.34 -19.14
N GLU A 266 16.03 -19.18 -17.93
CA GLU A 266 16.08 -20.25 -16.92
C GLU A 266 14.66 -20.63 -16.47
N ASP A 267 13.84 -19.67 -16.08
CA ASP A 267 12.48 -19.93 -15.61
C ASP A 267 11.59 -20.52 -16.70
N PHE A 268 11.75 -20.06 -17.95
CA PHE A 268 11.07 -20.67 -19.09
C PHE A 268 11.48 -22.13 -19.30
N GLN A 269 12.78 -22.43 -19.17
CA GLN A 269 13.28 -23.80 -19.29
C GLN A 269 12.72 -24.70 -18.19
N TYR A 270 12.70 -24.24 -16.93
CA TYR A 270 12.08 -24.98 -15.82
C TYR A 270 10.59 -25.24 -16.04
N MET A 271 9.85 -24.25 -16.55
CA MET A 271 8.43 -24.40 -16.89
C MET A 271 8.23 -25.47 -17.98
N LEU A 272 9.08 -25.42 -19.02
CA LEU A 272 9.03 -26.39 -20.13
C LEU A 272 9.38 -27.81 -19.69
N GLU A 273 10.40 -27.96 -18.84
CA GLU A 273 10.78 -29.24 -18.24
C GLU A 273 9.67 -29.79 -17.35
N GLY A 274 9.06 -28.94 -16.53
CA GLY A 274 7.90 -29.31 -15.72
C GLY A 274 6.72 -29.81 -16.52
N TYR A 275 6.47 -29.25 -17.70
CA TYR A 275 5.45 -29.77 -18.63
C TYR A 275 5.89 -31.10 -19.25
N ARG A 276 7.13 -31.22 -19.73
CA ARG A 276 7.64 -32.46 -20.37
C ARG A 276 7.72 -33.64 -19.41
N SER A 277 8.03 -33.39 -18.15
CA SER A 277 8.10 -34.42 -17.09
C SER A 277 6.73 -34.78 -16.49
N GLY A 278 5.67 -34.06 -16.86
CA GLY A 278 4.32 -34.31 -16.37
C GLY A 278 3.99 -33.66 -15.00
N VAL A 279 4.89 -32.87 -14.43
CA VAL A 279 4.59 -32.04 -13.24
C VAL A 279 3.43 -31.09 -13.56
N ILE A 280 3.49 -30.43 -14.72
CA ILE A 280 2.35 -29.69 -15.27
C ILE A 280 1.64 -30.64 -16.25
N SER A 281 0.47 -31.11 -15.87
CA SER A 281 -0.33 -31.95 -16.76
C SER A 281 -0.83 -31.17 -17.98
N GLY A 282 -1.08 -31.87 -19.10
CA GLY A 282 -1.69 -31.27 -20.31
C GLY A 282 -3.02 -30.58 -20.01
N GLN A 283 -3.84 -31.18 -19.15
CA GLN A 283 -5.13 -30.59 -18.71
C GLN A 283 -4.88 -29.29 -17.93
N ARG A 284 -3.93 -29.26 -17.00
CA ARG A 284 -3.63 -28.05 -16.21
C ARG A 284 -3.13 -26.90 -17.10
N LEU A 285 -2.28 -27.19 -18.07
CA LEU A 285 -1.80 -26.22 -19.05
C LEU A 285 -2.98 -25.69 -19.90
N HIS A 286 -3.83 -26.57 -20.40
CA HIS A 286 -5.01 -26.19 -21.17
C HIS A 286 -5.95 -25.29 -20.37
N ASP A 287 -6.21 -25.61 -19.09
CA ASP A 287 -7.07 -24.82 -18.24
C ASP A 287 -6.49 -23.42 -17.94
N ALA A 288 -5.18 -23.31 -17.73
CA ALA A 288 -4.49 -22.03 -17.57
C ALA A 288 -4.61 -21.16 -18.84
N LEU A 289 -4.28 -21.74 -19.99
CA LEU A 289 -4.36 -21.04 -21.27
C LEU A 289 -5.78 -20.56 -21.57
N ARG A 290 -6.79 -21.40 -21.30
CA ARG A 290 -8.19 -21.05 -21.50
C ARG A 290 -8.59 -19.82 -20.66
N ARG A 291 -8.18 -19.75 -19.39
CA ARG A 291 -8.48 -18.60 -18.52
C ARG A 291 -7.73 -17.32 -18.93
N ILE A 292 -6.46 -17.46 -19.32
CA ILE A 292 -5.68 -16.33 -19.86
C ILE A 292 -6.35 -15.76 -21.12
N LEU A 293 -6.72 -16.64 -22.06
CA LEU A 293 -7.35 -16.21 -23.30
C LEU A 293 -8.77 -15.68 -23.07
N ALA A 294 -9.52 -16.26 -22.14
CA ALA A 294 -10.85 -15.77 -21.76
C ALA A 294 -10.79 -14.35 -21.19
N LEU A 295 -9.83 -14.06 -20.30
CA LEU A 295 -9.63 -12.71 -19.76
C LEU A 295 -9.23 -11.71 -20.86
N LYS A 296 -8.36 -12.11 -21.79
CA LYS A 296 -8.03 -11.29 -22.98
C LYS A 296 -9.25 -11.04 -23.87
N ALA A 297 -10.09 -12.07 -24.02
CA ALA A 297 -11.30 -11.98 -24.83
C ALA A 297 -12.37 -11.09 -24.21
N SER A 298 -12.55 -11.13 -22.88
CA SER A 298 -13.49 -10.24 -22.15
C SER A 298 -13.12 -8.76 -22.31
N LEU A 299 -11.83 -8.45 -22.40
CA LEU A 299 -11.30 -7.11 -22.70
C LEU A 299 -11.38 -6.75 -24.21
N GLY A 300 -11.84 -7.67 -25.05
CA GLY A 300 -11.92 -7.47 -26.49
C GLY A 300 -10.57 -7.33 -27.19
N LEU A 301 -9.44 -7.71 -26.54
CA LEU A 301 -8.10 -7.46 -27.07
C LEU A 301 -7.86 -8.11 -28.43
N HIS A 302 -8.46 -9.27 -28.69
CA HIS A 302 -8.35 -9.98 -29.97
C HIS A 302 -9.07 -9.28 -31.14
N ARG A 303 -9.93 -8.30 -30.87
CA ARG A 303 -10.71 -7.54 -31.87
C ARG A 303 -10.08 -6.17 -32.16
N LYS A 304 -9.14 -5.73 -31.32
CA LYS A 304 -8.48 -4.43 -31.47
C LYS A 304 -7.29 -4.54 -32.43
N PRO A 305 -7.17 -3.68 -33.44
CA PRO A 305 -5.94 -3.58 -34.21
C PRO A 305 -4.79 -3.14 -33.29
N ALA A 306 -3.56 -3.47 -33.66
CA ALA A 306 -2.36 -3.16 -32.86
C ALA A 306 -2.24 -1.66 -32.50
N THR A 307 -2.74 -0.79 -33.37
CA THR A 307 -2.75 0.67 -33.19
C THR A 307 -3.73 1.15 -32.12
N GLU A 308 -4.72 0.34 -31.75
CA GLU A 308 -5.74 0.66 -30.74
C GLU A 308 -5.52 -0.04 -29.40
N LEU A 309 -4.49 -0.91 -29.29
CA LEU A 309 -4.15 -1.58 -28.03
C LEU A 309 -3.59 -0.61 -27.00
N VAL A 310 -3.01 0.51 -27.45
CA VAL A 310 -2.48 1.58 -26.60
C VAL A 310 -3.07 2.91 -27.08
N PRO A 311 -3.63 3.72 -26.18
CA PRO A 311 -4.22 5.01 -26.54
C PRO A 311 -3.22 5.95 -27.20
N LEU A 312 -3.74 6.97 -27.90
CA LEU A 312 -2.92 8.05 -28.45
C LEU A 312 -2.29 8.90 -27.31
N ALA A 313 -1.18 9.55 -27.62
CA ALA A 313 -0.39 10.33 -26.64
C ALA A 313 -1.20 11.46 -25.98
N GLU A 314 -2.20 12.01 -26.66
CA GLU A 314 -3.08 13.05 -26.12
C GLU A 314 -3.86 12.59 -24.88
N LYS A 315 -4.06 11.28 -24.70
CA LYS A 315 -4.69 10.75 -23.49
C LYS A 315 -3.84 10.92 -22.24
N LEU A 316 -2.52 11.12 -22.38
CA LEU A 316 -1.62 11.37 -21.25
C LEU A 316 -1.96 12.67 -20.50
N GLN A 317 -2.63 13.63 -21.11
CA GLN A 317 -3.12 14.85 -20.43
C GLN A 317 -4.10 14.56 -19.28
N LEU A 318 -4.71 13.37 -19.24
CA LEU A 318 -5.59 12.93 -18.14
C LEU A 318 -4.79 12.59 -16.88
N ILE A 319 -3.52 12.20 -17.03
CA ILE A 319 -2.64 11.82 -15.93
C ILE A 319 -2.22 13.07 -15.16
N GLY A 320 -2.35 13.03 -13.85
CA GLY A 320 -2.02 14.19 -12.99
C GLY A 320 -2.85 15.43 -13.29
N SER A 321 -4.04 15.30 -13.88
CA SER A 321 -4.90 16.42 -14.25
C SER A 321 -5.36 17.24 -13.03
N GLU A 322 -5.74 18.50 -13.25
CA GLU A 322 -6.28 19.36 -12.19
C GLU A 322 -7.55 18.76 -11.57
N ALA A 323 -8.41 18.16 -12.40
CA ALA A 323 -9.61 17.48 -11.93
C ALA A 323 -9.28 16.32 -10.96
N HIS A 324 -8.28 15.50 -11.28
CA HIS A 324 -7.86 14.40 -10.41
C HIS A 324 -7.20 14.90 -9.12
N ARG A 325 -6.39 15.96 -9.18
CA ARG A 325 -5.84 16.62 -7.99
C ARG A 325 -6.92 17.23 -7.10
N ALA A 326 -7.98 17.79 -7.69
CA ALA A 326 -9.13 18.31 -6.92
C ALA A 326 -9.87 17.20 -6.18
N VAL A 327 -10.02 16.01 -6.79
CA VAL A 327 -10.55 14.80 -6.10
C VAL A 327 -9.66 14.44 -4.91
N ALA A 328 -8.35 14.36 -5.10
CA ALA A 328 -7.40 14.04 -4.03
C ALA A 328 -7.47 15.07 -2.88
N ALA A 329 -7.57 16.36 -3.18
CA ALA A 329 -7.70 17.42 -2.19
C ALA A 329 -9.01 17.30 -1.39
N SER A 330 -10.13 17.02 -2.06
CA SER A 330 -11.42 16.81 -1.40
C SER A 330 -11.40 15.58 -0.48
N ILE A 331 -10.75 14.49 -0.91
CA ILE A 331 -10.61 13.29 -0.09
C ILE A 331 -9.72 13.59 1.12
N ALA A 332 -8.60 14.28 0.93
CA ALA A 332 -7.71 14.66 2.02
C ALA A 332 -8.45 15.48 3.10
N ASP A 333 -9.24 16.48 2.71
CA ASP A 333 -10.02 17.27 3.68
C ASP A 333 -11.03 16.41 4.47
N LYS A 334 -11.74 15.50 3.82
CA LYS A 334 -12.70 14.62 4.50
C LYS A 334 -12.04 13.61 5.45
N THR A 335 -10.84 13.16 5.15
CA THR A 335 -10.26 11.96 5.76
C THR A 335 -9.20 12.23 6.82
N VAL A 336 -8.59 13.43 6.89
CA VAL A 336 -7.70 13.78 7.99
C VAL A 336 -8.41 13.56 9.33
N THR A 337 -7.77 12.79 10.20
CA THR A 337 -8.41 12.18 11.38
C THR A 337 -7.77 12.68 12.67
N LEU A 338 -8.56 13.21 13.58
CA LEU A 338 -8.13 13.46 14.97
C LEU A 338 -8.15 12.13 15.73
N VAL A 339 -6.97 11.65 16.13
CA VAL A 339 -6.83 10.39 16.88
C VAL A 339 -7.04 10.62 18.37
N LYS A 340 -6.42 11.66 18.93
CA LYS A 340 -6.66 12.12 20.30
C LYS A 340 -6.34 13.60 20.46
N ASP A 341 -6.99 14.26 21.42
CA ASP A 341 -6.66 15.60 21.93
C ASP A 341 -7.05 15.68 23.42
N THR A 342 -6.30 14.96 24.26
CA THR A 342 -6.59 14.81 25.68
C THR A 342 -6.25 16.05 26.51
N ALA A 343 -5.49 16.99 25.95
CA ALA A 343 -5.16 18.29 26.57
C ALA A 343 -6.02 19.45 26.05
N ASN A 344 -6.90 19.21 25.07
CA ASN A 344 -7.68 20.23 24.38
C ASN A 344 -6.79 21.36 23.82
N ASN A 345 -5.73 20.99 23.13
CA ASN A 345 -4.78 21.94 22.54
C ASN A 345 -5.34 22.64 21.30
N LEU A 346 -6.26 21.99 20.58
CA LEU A 346 -6.83 22.56 19.36
C LEU A 346 -8.00 23.51 19.64
N PRO A 347 -8.20 24.58 18.85
CA PRO A 347 -7.39 24.96 17.69
C PRO A 347 -6.10 25.72 18.08
N ILE A 348 -5.05 25.55 17.25
CA ILE A 348 -3.81 26.34 17.30
C ILE A 348 -3.77 27.25 16.07
N THR A 349 -3.73 28.55 16.27
CA THR A 349 -3.74 29.56 15.21
C THR A 349 -2.56 30.53 15.32
N PRO A 350 -2.18 31.24 14.23
CA PRO A 350 -1.11 32.25 14.29
C PRO A 350 -1.41 33.41 15.27
N GLU A 351 -2.67 33.66 15.58
CA GLU A 351 -3.10 34.70 16.52
C GLU A 351 -2.84 34.28 17.99
N THR A 352 -2.95 32.98 18.26
CA THR A 352 -2.79 32.43 19.61
C THR A 352 -1.39 31.83 19.86
N HIS A 353 -0.81 31.22 18.83
CA HIS A 353 0.46 30.47 18.91
C HIS A 353 1.27 30.72 17.63
N ARG A 354 1.92 31.87 17.53
CA ARG A 354 2.58 32.30 16.30
C ARG A 354 3.88 31.56 16.01
N ARG A 355 4.71 31.35 17.05
CA ARG A 355 6.07 30.81 16.93
C ARG A 355 6.05 29.29 17.09
N ILE A 356 6.24 28.58 16.00
CA ILE A 356 6.16 27.11 15.98
C ILE A 356 7.56 26.50 15.88
N ARG A 357 7.89 25.60 16.82
CA ARG A 357 9.02 24.69 16.65
C ARG A 357 8.56 23.50 15.81
N LEU A 358 9.12 23.33 14.61
CA LEU A 358 8.78 22.24 13.69
C LEU A 358 9.81 21.13 13.76
N TYR A 359 9.35 19.92 14.01
CA TYR A 359 10.16 18.70 14.00
C TYR A 359 9.73 17.78 12.86
N GLY A 360 10.70 17.12 12.23
CA GLY A 360 10.47 16.10 11.22
C GLY A 360 11.02 14.75 11.61
N ILE A 361 10.23 13.72 11.43
CA ILE A 361 10.63 12.34 11.63
C ILE A 361 10.40 11.59 10.31
N SER A 362 11.41 10.88 9.85
CA SER A 362 11.32 10.00 8.69
C SER A 362 11.70 8.58 9.08
N GLY A 363 11.32 7.63 8.25
CA GLY A 363 11.65 6.21 8.45
C GLY A 363 10.94 5.33 7.42
N GLY A 364 11.27 4.04 7.47
CA GLY A 364 10.80 3.06 6.50
C GLY A 364 11.63 3.05 5.21
N SER A 365 11.33 2.09 4.32
CA SER A 365 12.03 2.00 3.04
C SER A 365 11.49 3.01 2.05
N ASP A 366 12.35 3.86 1.54
CA ASP A 366 12.07 4.68 0.38
C ASP A 366 12.94 4.21 -0.80
N PHE A 367 12.29 3.58 -1.78
CA PHE A 367 12.97 3.15 -3.01
C PHE A 367 13.35 4.32 -3.92
N THR A 368 12.89 5.54 -3.62
CA THR A 368 13.07 6.70 -4.50
C THR A 368 14.44 7.34 -4.35
N ARG A 369 15.20 7.04 -3.31
CA ARG A 369 16.49 7.67 -2.96
C ARG A 369 16.41 9.21 -2.83
N GLN A 370 15.24 9.74 -2.52
CA GLN A 370 15.04 11.15 -2.22
C GLN A 370 15.44 11.44 -0.77
N ASP A 371 15.68 12.70 -0.46
CA ASP A 371 15.84 13.14 0.93
C ASP A 371 14.57 12.75 1.71
N PRO A 372 14.69 11.90 2.73
CA PRO A 372 13.53 11.41 3.48
C PRO A 372 12.82 12.53 4.27
N LEU A 373 13.43 13.69 4.42
CA LEU A 373 12.88 14.87 5.10
C LEU A 373 12.41 15.96 4.13
N ALA A 374 12.50 15.77 2.80
CA ALA A 374 12.09 16.78 1.80
C ALA A 374 10.63 17.25 1.95
N TYR A 375 9.75 16.43 2.54
CA TYR A 375 8.37 16.83 2.82
C TYR A 375 8.27 18.00 3.80
N LEU A 376 9.29 18.22 4.66
CA LEU A 376 9.31 19.32 5.63
C LEU A 376 9.31 20.69 4.97
N ASP A 377 9.90 20.82 3.79
CA ASP A 377 9.84 22.07 3.03
C ASP A 377 8.38 22.40 2.67
N THR A 378 7.60 21.39 2.30
CA THR A 378 6.16 21.57 2.04
C THR A 378 5.41 21.92 3.32
N VAL A 379 5.67 21.22 4.43
CA VAL A 379 5.04 21.51 5.73
C VAL A 379 5.35 22.94 6.16
N LYS A 380 6.63 23.32 6.13
CA LYS A 380 7.08 24.67 6.50
C LYS A 380 6.40 25.74 5.63
N ALA A 381 6.42 25.57 4.31
CA ALA A 381 5.80 26.52 3.39
C ALA A 381 4.29 26.69 3.60
N GLU A 382 3.57 25.58 3.87
CA GLU A 382 2.12 25.66 4.12
C GLU A 382 1.80 26.28 5.51
N LEU A 383 2.63 26.05 6.53
CA LEU A 383 2.51 26.71 7.84
C LEU A 383 2.81 28.21 7.74
N GLU A 384 3.89 28.62 7.04
CA GLU A 384 4.24 30.02 6.83
C GLU A 384 3.15 30.74 5.98
N ARG A 385 2.61 30.08 4.97
CA ARG A 385 1.47 30.58 4.19
C ARG A 385 0.23 30.77 5.08
N ALA A 386 0.06 29.96 6.10
CA ALA A 386 -1.03 30.09 7.08
C ALA A 386 -0.80 31.21 8.09
N GLY A 387 0.42 31.79 8.18
CA GLY A 387 0.76 32.94 9.02
C GLY A 387 1.63 32.61 10.25
N PHE A 388 2.05 31.34 10.39
CA PHE A 388 2.96 30.94 11.46
C PHE A 388 4.39 31.40 11.18
N ASP A 389 5.16 31.65 12.26
CA ASP A 389 6.61 31.83 12.25
C ASP A 389 7.25 30.46 12.59
N VAL A 390 7.90 29.83 11.61
CA VAL A 390 8.29 28.42 11.68
C VAL A 390 9.78 28.24 11.85
N HIS A 391 10.16 27.66 12.99
CA HIS A 391 11.54 27.35 13.36
C HIS A 391 11.79 25.85 13.22
N LEU A 392 12.43 25.44 12.12
CA LEU A 392 12.72 24.03 11.86
C LEU A 392 13.84 23.53 12.79
N PHE A 393 13.60 22.44 13.50
CA PHE A 393 14.63 21.69 14.22
C PHE A 393 15.56 21.00 13.20
N LYS A 394 16.86 21.08 13.45
CA LYS A 394 17.89 20.38 12.68
C LYS A 394 18.63 19.40 13.57
N THR A 395 18.76 18.15 13.12
CA THR A 395 19.52 17.12 13.81
C THR A 395 21.03 17.47 13.83
N ALA A 396 21.80 16.79 14.69
CA ALA A 396 23.25 16.98 14.73
C ALA A 396 23.88 16.75 13.34
N ASP A 397 23.50 15.67 12.67
CA ASP A 397 24.01 15.33 11.33
C ASP A 397 23.69 16.41 10.28
N GLN A 398 22.48 16.98 10.32
CA GLN A 398 22.08 18.07 9.42
C GLN A 398 22.85 19.37 9.68
N ARG A 399 23.14 19.67 10.94
CA ARG A 399 23.93 20.85 11.33
C ARG A 399 25.39 20.68 10.92
N GLU A 400 25.98 19.49 11.14
CA GLU A 400 27.33 19.14 10.69
C GLU A 400 27.45 19.20 9.17
N ALA A 401 26.49 18.61 8.43
CA ALA A 401 26.43 18.68 6.97
C ALA A 401 26.31 20.12 6.44
N ALA A 402 25.70 21.02 7.20
CA ALA A 402 25.65 22.46 6.90
C ALA A 402 26.94 23.21 7.25
N GLY A 403 27.99 22.53 7.74
CA GLY A 403 29.30 23.11 8.06
C GLY A 403 29.43 23.66 9.47
N GLU A 404 28.47 23.37 10.37
CA GLU A 404 28.57 23.75 11.78
C GLU A 404 29.60 22.86 12.47
N THR A 405 30.54 23.46 13.22
CA THR A 405 31.63 22.73 13.90
C THR A 405 31.30 22.52 15.37
N GLY A 406 31.77 21.41 15.95
CA GLY A 406 31.58 21.09 17.37
C GLY A 406 30.18 20.56 17.70
N VAL A 407 29.36 20.28 16.71
CA VAL A 407 28.05 19.67 16.91
C VAL A 407 28.21 18.21 17.28
N ASN A 408 27.56 17.82 18.36
CA ASN A 408 27.46 16.42 18.77
C ASN A 408 26.10 16.23 19.46
N PHE A 409 25.75 14.98 19.80
CA PHE A 409 24.45 14.70 20.39
C PHE A 409 24.19 15.46 21.69
N MET A 410 25.24 15.69 22.53
CA MET A 410 25.10 16.46 23.78
C MET A 410 24.79 17.93 23.52
N SER A 411 25.38 18.54 22.49
CA SER A 411 25.07 19.92 22.11
C SER A 411 23.65 20.10 21.60
N VAL A 412 23.08 19.06 21.00
CA VAL A 412 21.67 19.07 20.52
C VAL A 412 20.69 18.86 21.67
N ILE A 413 20.97 17.91 22.57
CA ILE A 413 20.12 17.64 23.75
C ILE A 413 20.06 18.81 24.71
N SER A 414 21.19 19.49 24.89
CA SER A 414 21.36 20.60 25.85
C SER A 414 21.34 21.97 25.16
N GLU A 415 20.76 22.06 23.96
CA GLU A 415 20.79 23.30 23.17
C GLU A 415 20.12 24.48 23.89
N GLU A 416 19.03 24.19 24.59
CA GLU A 416 18.21 25.21 25.24
C GLU A 416 17.83 24.78 26.67
N ALA A 417 17.81 25.75 27.60
CA ALA A 417 17.13 25.54 28.87
C ALA A 417 15.61 25.43 28.64
N THR A 418 14.92 24.63 29.44
CA THR A 418 13.46 24.39 29.30
C THR A 418 12.65 25.68 29.32
N GLY A 419 13.02 26.63 30.22
CA GLY A 419 12.36 27.94 30.27
C GLY A 419 12.57 28.76 29.00
N ASP A 420 13.81 28.78 28.48
CA ASP A 420 14.13 29.49 27.24
C ASP A 420 13.37 28.90 26.04
N TYR A 421 13.15 27.57 26.01
CA TYR A 421 12.33 26.92 24.98
C TYR A 421 10.89 27.42 25.00
N ALA A 422 10.25 27.43 26.18
CA ALA A 422 8.87 27.91 26.33
C ALA A 422 8.73 29.42 26.03
N ASP A 423 9.79 30.21 26.30
CA ASP A 423 9.83 31.63 25.98
C ASP A 423 10.00 31.90 24.46
N LYS A 424 10.63 30.97 23.72
CA LYS A 424 10.88 31.09 22.29
C LYS A 424 9.73 30.59 21.41
N TYR A 425 9.04 29.52 21.82
CA TYR A 425 8.05 28.83 20.99
C TYR A 425 6.71 28.78 21.70
N ASP A 426 5.66 29.08 20.95
CA ASP A 426 4.28 29.06 21.45
C ASP A 426 3.67 27.65 21.34
N ALA A 427 4.13 26.84 20.39
CA ALA A 427 3.73 25.44 20.21
C ALA A 427 4.81 24.62 19.47
N ALA A 428 4.73 23.30 19.57
CA ALA A 428 5.56 22.37 18.84
C ALA A 428 4.74 21.50 17.89
N PHE A 429 5.15 21.40 16.63
CA PHE A 429 4.55 20.50 15.66
C PHE A 429 5.56 19.44 15.24
N VAL A 430 5.14 18.17 15.33
CA VAL A 430 5.94 17.01 14.93
C VAL A 430 5.26 16.34 13.75
N PHE A 431 5.90 16.35 12.59
CA PHE A 431 5.39 15.67 11.41
C PHE A 431 6.23 14.40 11.16
N ALA A 432 5.59 13.25 11.26
CA ALA A 432 6.24 11.95 11.07
C ALA A 432 5.83 11.35 9.71
N ASN A 433 6.79 11.23 8.80
CA ASN A 433 6.63 10.60 7.49
C ASN A 433 7.33 9.24 7.47
N VAL A 434 6.78 8.28 8.20
CA VAL A 434 7.26 6.90 8.23
C VAL A 434 6.43 6.08 7.26
N LYS A 435 7.05 5.59 6.20
CA LYS A 435 6.38 4.80 5.16
C LYS A 435 6.72 3.33 5.34
N GLY A 436 5.69 2.48 5.46
CA GLY A 436 5.83 1.05 5.28
C GLY A 436 5.37 0.66 3.89
N PHE A 437 6.26 0.10 3.08
CA PHE A 437 5.94 -0.24 1.69
C PHE A 437 6.31 -1.68 1.33
N ALA A 438 6.46 -2.54 2.29
CA ALA A 438 7.03 -3.88 2.16
C ALA A 438 8.58 -3.94 2.26
N GLN A 439 9.08 -5.15 2.45
CA GLN A 439 10.50 -5.49 2.64
C GLN A 439 11.08 -4.95 3.97
N GLU A 440 10.23 -4.81 4.97
CA GLU A 440 10.61 -4.34 6.30
C GLU A 440 10.20 -5.34 7.39
N ALA A 441 11.09 -5.52 8.36
CA ALA A 441 10.82 -6.36 9.52
C ALA A 441 9.96 -5.64 10.58
N ALA A 442 10.01 -4.32 10.63
CA ALA A 442 9.22 -3.50 11.54
C ALA A 442 9.11 -2.06 11.03
N ILE A 443 7.97 -1.43 11.27
CA ILE A 443 7.75 -0.01 10.97
C ILE A 443 7.59 0.72 12.29
N ARG A 444 8.67 1.33 12.75
CA ARG A 444 8.75 2.09 14.01
C ARG A 444 9.46 3.42 13.77
N ILE A 445 9.20 4.39 14.62
CA ILE A 445 10.00 5.62 14.64
C ILE A 445 11.46 5.27 14.94
N LYS A 446 12.35 5.82 14.12
CA LYS A 446 13.79 5.74 14.34
C LYS A 446 14.32 7.14 14.63
N TRP A 447 14.68 7.37 15.87
CA TRP A 447 15.25 8.64 16.29
C TRP A 447 16.63 8.86 15.66
N SER A 448 16.95 10.10 15.32
CA SER A 448 18.22 10.44 14.67
C SER A 448 19.42 10.15 15.58
N THR A 449 19.26 10.38 16.88
CA THR A 449 20.30 10.21 17.89
C THR A 449 19.67 9.70 19.19
N PRO A 450 20.33 8.81 19.95
CA PRO A 450 19.85 8.43 21.28
C PRO A 450 19.66 9.66 22.17
N MET A 451 18.52 9.75 22.86
CA MET A 451 18.11 10.90 23.68
C MET A 451 18.06 12.23 22.90
N ALA A 452 17.86 12.18 21.58
CA ALA A 452 17.83 13.37 20.73
C ALA A 452 16.69 14.32 21.10
N ALA A 453 16.87 15.60 20.79
CA ALA A 453 15.91 16.64 21.14
C ALA A 453 14.62 16.62 20.30
N GLU A 454 14.57 15.84 19.22
CA GLU A 454 13.34 15.59 18.47
C GLU A 454 12.35 14.65 19.18
N ILE A 455 12.80 13.88 20.20
CA ILE A 455 11.90 13.12 21.06
C ILE A 455 11.05 14.11 21.86
N PRO A 456 9.72 13.99 21.87
CA PRO A 456 8.84 15.02 22.41
C PRO A 456 8.91 15.22 23.94
N TRP A 457 10.05 15.63 24.46
CA TRP A 457 10.25 15.98 25.88
C TRP A 457 9.48 17.23 26.29
N TYR A 458 9.21 18.10 25.33
CA TYR A 458 8.58 19.41 25.50
C TYR A 458 7.04 19.36 25.59
N VAL A 459 6.42 18.19 25.59
CA VAL A 459 4.94 18.02 25.59
C VAL A 459 4.25 18.61 26.82
N THR A 460 4.98 18.85 27.90
CA THR A 460 4.48 19.49 29.13
C THR A 460 4.79 20.99 29.18
N GLU A 461 5.67 21.47 28.30
CA GLU A 461 6.13 22.85 28.30
C GLU A 461 5.30 23.72 27.34
N VAL A 462 4.97 23.20 26.17
CA VAL A 462 4.17 23.88 25.16
C VAL A 462 3.15 22.94 24.52
N PRO A 463 1.99 23.46 24.02
CA PRO A 463 1.05 22.69 23.24
C PRO A 463 1.77 21.96 22.10
N THR A 464 1.62 20.64 22.03
CA THR A 464 2.34 19.82 21.07
C THR A 464 1.37 19.00 20.22
N VAL A 465 1.49 19.12 18.89
CA VAL A 465 0.69 18.36 17.91
C VAL A 465 1.60 17.38 17.18
N PHE A 466 1.26 16.10 17.26
CA PHE A 466 1.93 15.04 16.50
C PHE A 466 1.08 14.64 15.29
N VAL A 467 1.66 14.69 14.10
CA VAL A 467 0.99 14.37 12.84
C VAL A 467 1.67 13.17 12.18
N SER A 468 0.94 12.07 12.06
CA SER A 468 1.36 10.91 11.25
C SER A 468 0.95 11.13 9.79
N LEU A 469 1.91 11.17 8.86
CA LEU A 469 1.65 11.39 7.44
C LEU A 469 1.33 10.10 6.66
N ASN A 470 1.77 8.93 7.11
CA ASN A 470 1.53 7.66 6.44
C ASN A 470 1.10 6.57 7.42
N GLN A 471 2.04 5.99 8.15
CA GLN A 471 1.73 4.97 9.17
C GLN A 471 0.98 5.59 10.34
N PRO A 472 -0.13 4.99 10.79
CA PRO A 472 -0.90 5.54 11.92
C PRO A 472 -0.35 5.12 13.29
N ASN A 473 0.50 4.08 13.37
CA ASN A 473 0.80 3.33 14.59
C ASN A 473 2.02 3.89 15.33
N HIS A 474 2.11 5.22 15.50
CA HIS A 474 3.26 5.87 16.14
C HIS A 474 3.08 6.14 17.63
N LEU A 475 1.85 6.04 18.16
CA LEU A 475 1.60 6.28 19.58
C LEU A 475 2.35 5.31 20.50
N ILE A 476 2.73 4.12 20.00
CA ILE A 476 3.60 3.18 20.73
C ILE A 476 5.01 3.77 21.00
N ASP A 477 5.48 4.67 20.15
CA ASP A 477 6.79 5.30 20.25
C ASP A 477 6.72 6.69 20.92
N VAL A 478 5.56 7.34 20.89
CA VAL A 478 5.31 8.68 21.44
C VAL A 478 4.00 8.73 22.26
N PRO A 479 3.82 7.84 23.26
CA PRO A 479 2.58 7.81 24.04
C PRO A 479 2.33 9.10 24.81
N MET A 480 3.42 9.87 25.11
CA MET A 480 3.36 11.10 25.87
C MET A 480 2.65 12.26 25.13
N VAL A 481 2.52 12.22 23.80
CA VAL A 481 1.85 13.30 23.07
C VAL A 481 0.35 13.32 23.41
N LYS A 482 -0.21 14.52 23.58
CA LYS A 482 -1.62 14.70 23.98
C LYS A 482 -2.54 15.01 22.81
N THR A 483 -1.99 15.49 21.70
CA THR A 483 -2.73 15.75 20.46
C THR A 483 -2.07 15.00 19.33
N ALA A 484 -2.81 14.05 18.73
CA ALA A 484 -2.33 13.20 17.64
C ALA A 484 -3.33 13.22 16.47
N ILE A 485 -2.81 13.46 15.27
CA ILE A 485 -3.57 13.54 14.02
C ILE A 485 -2.98 12.53 13.02
N HIS A 486 -3.84 11.85 12.28
CA HIS A 486 -3.44 11.04 11.14
C HIS A 486 -3.86 11.73 9.84
N ALA A 487 -2.89 12.18 9.06
CA ALA A 487 -3.09 12.87 7.80
C ALA A 487 -3.21 11.91 6.60
N HIS A 488 -2.92 10.62 6.78
CA HIS A 488 -2.94 9.52 5.81
C HIS A 488 -1.95 9.61 4.66
N ALA A 489 -1.44 10.81 4.33
CA ALA A 489 -0.47 11.00 3.25
C ALA A 489 0.46 12.19 3.52
N GLY A 490 1.65 12.14 2.93
CA GLY A 490 2.59 13.27 2.90
C GLY A 490 2.42 14.15 1.65
N SER A 491 1.28 14.09 0.97
CA SER A 491 0.99 14.97 -0.17
C SER A 491 0.72 16.41 0.30
N ARG A 492 0.92 17.37 -0.60
CA ARG A 492 0.66 18.79 -0.29
C ARG A 492 -0.79 19.01 0.14
N GLU A 493 -1.72 18.32 -0.49
CA GLU A 493 -3.16 18.39 -0.22
C GLU A 493 -3.47 17.91 1.21
N ALA A 494 -2.90 16.78 1.62
CA ALA A 494 -3.09 16.24 2.96
C ALA A 494 -2.43 17.12 4.05
N ILE A 495 -1.23 17.65 3.79
CA ILE A 495 -0.53 18.58 4.69
C ILE A 495 -1.37 19.85 4.87
N ARG A 496 -1.87 20.44 3.78
CA ARG A 496 -2.71 21.64 3.82
C ARG A 496 -4.00 21.39 4.61
N ALA A 497 -4.73 20.32 4.29
CA ALA A 497 -5.96 19.95 4.99
C ALA A 497 -5.71 19.76 6.50
N THR A 498 -4.58 19.14 6.86
CA THR A 498 -4.19 18.96 8.26
C THR A 498 -3.97 20.29 8.97
N ILE A 499 -3.24 21.23 8.36
CA ILE A 499 -2.99 22.56 8.93
C ILE A 499 -4.30 23.35 9.09
N GLU A 500 -5.18 23.29 8.11
CA GLU A 500 -6.51 23.95 8.20
C GLU A 500 -7.35 23.40 9.36
N LYS A 501 -7.29 22.09 9.62
CA LYS A 501 -7.98 21.46 10.77
C LYS A 501 -7.32 21.82 12.10
N ILE A 502 -5.98 21.85 12.18
CA ILE A 502 -5.26 22.31 13.37
C ILE A 502 -5.71 23.74 13.74
N MET A 503 -5.94 24.60 12.75
CA MET A 503 -6.40 25.97 12.96
C MET A 503 -7.92 26.10 13.19
N GLY A 504 -8.69 25.01 13.14
CA GLY A 504 -10.14 25.06 13.27
C GLY A 504 -10.87 25.66 12.07
N LYS A 505 -10.21 25.79 10.90
CA LYS A 505 -10.82 26.27 9.64
C LYS A 505 -11.65 25.22 8.91
N SER A 506 -11.41 23.95 9.21
CA SER A 506 -12.14 22.79 8.71
C SER A 506 -12.31 21.79 9.85
N GLU A 507 -13.44 21.07 9.88
CA GLU A 507 -13.75 20.10 10.93
C GLU A 507 -13.13 18.73 10.63
N PHE A 508 -12.73 18.00 11.67
CA PHE A 508 -12.31 16.61 11.56
C PHE A 508 -13.52 15.70 11.29
N GLN A 509 -13.52 15.00 10.18
CA GLN A 509 -14.58 14.07 9.77
C GLN A 509 -14.06 12.63 9.63
N GLY A 510 -12.75 12.45 9.57
CA GLY A 510 -12.12 11.14 9.48
C GLY A 510 -12.28 10.33 10.77
N THR A 511 -12.31 9.03 10.62
CA THR A 511 -12.40 8.05 11.71
C THR A 511 -11.15 7.18 11.74
N PHE A 512 -10.88 6.54 12.86
CA PHE A 512 -9.77 5.59 13.00
C PHE A 512 -10.28 4.26 13.57
N ASN A 513 -9.48 3.21 13.41
CA ASN A 513 -9.68 1.96 14.13
C ASN A 513 -8.72 1.86 15.33
N GLU A 514 -8.99 0.93 16.23
CA GLU A 514 -8.25 0.76 17.49
C GLU A 514 -6.76 0.44 17.31
N ASN A 515 -6.34 -0.03 16.14
CA ASN A 515 -4.94 -0.33 15.83
C ASN A 515 -4.00 0.88 16.02
N VAL A 516 -4.51 2.10 15.92
CA VAL A 516 -3.72 3.32 16.15
C VAL A 516 -3.16 3.42 17.58
N PHE A 517 -3.81 2.73 18.55
CA PHE A 517 -3.37 2.69 19.94
C PHE A 517 -2.41 1.53 20.27
N CYS A 518 -2.11 0.67 19.29
CA CYS A 518 -1.08 -0.36 19.37
C CYS A 518 -1.21 -1.30 20.58
N ASP A 519 -2.43 -1.59 21.02
CA ASP A 519 -2.75 -2.42 22.20
C ASP A 519 -2.03 -1.97 23.49
N SER A 520 -1.65 -0.69 23.60
CA SER A 520 -0.92 -0.15 24.75
C SER A 520 -1.79 0.81 25.57
N PHE A 521 -1.77 0.64 26.89
CA PHE A 521 -2.58 1.42 27.83
C PHE A 521 -2.30 2.93 27.76
N ASP A 522 -1.02 3.31 27.72
CA ASP A 522 -0.56 4.68 27.82
C ASP A 522 -0.78 5.51 26.54
N THR A 523 -0.99 4.88 25.42
CA THR A 523 -1.22 5.55 24.13
C THR A 523 -2.53 6.34 24.09
N ARG A 524 -3.48 6.03 24.98
CA ARG A 524 -4.79 6.70 25.08
C ARG A 524 -4.82 7.88 26.05
N LEU A 525 -3.78 8.03 26.88
CA LEU A 525 -3.72 9.02 27.97
C LEU A 525 -3.31 10.42 27.50
#